data_7d3d3403252a0aede663b4ed95eab569
#
_entry.id   7d3d3403252a0aede663b4ed95eab569
#
_cell.length_a   1.000
_cell.length_b   1.000
_cell.length_c   1.000
_cell.angle_alpha   90.00
_cell.angle_beta   90.00
_cell.angle_gamma   90.00
#
_symmetry.space_group_name_H-M   'P 1'
#
loop_
_entity.id
_entity.type
_entity.pdbx_description
1 polymer ?
#
loop_
_entity_poly.entity_id
_entity_poly.type
_entity_poly.pdbx_seq_one_letter_code
_entity_poly.pdbx_strand_id
1 'polypeptide(L)'
;MQKKISYGKNVYGRKEINAVIKTLNQSTQMGKSVETFENKIAKLFSKKYGLMVNSGSSALILALKVMNFPKGSEIIAPCLNFGTAVSSIMLSNLNPIFVDCDIETLQIDTDKIENKISKKTKALLIPNLIGNIPDWKKIKKIALKHKLKIIEDSADTLGATINKRSTGTYSDISITSFYGSHVISCAGNGGIMLTNDKNYYLRAKVLRSWGRMSTLIKD
;
A
#
# COMPACT_ATOMS: atom_id res chain seq x y z
N MET A 1 39.01 8.34 -10.49
CA MET A 1 37.85 8.63 -9.60
C MET A 1 36.87 7.47 -9.68
N GLN A 2 36.58 6.81 -8.57
CA GLN A 2 35.54 5.78 -8.55
C GLN A 2 34.17 6.42 -8.80
N LYS A 3 33.44 5.90 -9.78
CA LYS A 3 32.09 6.38 -10.12
C LYS A 3 31.14 6.00 -8.98
N LYS A 4 30.68 6.99 -8.22
CA LYS A 4 29.74 6.76 -7.11
C LYS A 4 28.38 6.35 -7.69
N ILE A 5 27.94 5.14 -7.38
CA ILE A 5 26.60 4.63 -7.72
C ILE A 5 25.65 5.03 -6.60
N SER A 6 24.60 5.80 -6.92
CA SER A 6 23.58 6.17 -5.95
C SER A 6 22.61 5.00 -5.72
N TYR A 7 22.09 4.87 -4.48
CA TYR A 7 21.06 3.89 -4.11
C TYR A 7 19.80 4.01 -4.96
N GLY A 8 19.37 5.23 -5.26
CA GLY A 8 18.24 5.51 -6.13
C GLY A 8 18.42 6.82 -6.84
N LYS A 9 17.78 6.97 -8.00
CA LYS A 9 17.84 8.18 -8.80
C LYS A 9 16.50 8.42 -9.50
N ASN A 10 16.00 9.65 -9.39
CA ASN A 10 14.87 10.08 -10.20
C ASN A 10 15.26 10.24 -11.66
N VAL A 11 14.37 9.85 -12.56
CA VAL A 11 14.53 10.02 -14.00
C VAL A 11 13.43 10.95 -14.49
N TYR A 12 13.66 12.27 -14.36
CA TYR A 12 12.75 13.29 -14.86
C TYR A 12 13.30 13.91 -16.13
N GLY A 13 12.44 14.09 -17.13
CA GLY A 13 12.69 14.88 -18.31
C GLY A 13 11.88 16.18 -18.29
N ARG A 14 11.99 16.93 -19.40
CA ARG A 14 11.22 18.18 -19.57
C ARG A 14 9.71 17.99 -19.48
N LYS A 15 9.20 16.83 -19.91
CA LYS A 15 7.74 16.53 -19.87
C LYS A 15 7.22 16.49 -18.45
N GLU A 16 7.92 15.81 -17.56
CA GLU A 16 7.56 15.68 -16.14
C GLU A 16 7.66 17.05 -15.44
N ILE A 17 8.75 17.78 -15.65
CA ILE A 17 8.97 19.11 -15.10
C ILE A 17 7.85 20.08 -15.55
N ASN A 18 7.55 20.12 -16.85
CA ASN A 18 6.49 20.98 -17.38
C ASN A 18 5.11 20.61 -16.85
N ALA A 19 4.82 19.31 -16.63
CA ALA A 19 3.57 18.88 -16.02
C ALA A 19 3.43 19.39 -14.59
N VAL A 20 4.50 19.36 -13.80
CA VAL A 20 4.51 19.92 -12.43
C VAL A 20 4.30 21.44 -12.46
N ILE A 21 5.04 22.17 -13.30
CA ILE A 21 4.89 23.63 -13.47
C ILE A 21 3.45 23.98 -13.86
N LYS A 22 2.88 23.26 -14.83
CA LYS A 22 1.49 23.46 -15.23
C LYS A 22 0.52 23.26 -14.08
N THR A 23 0.71 22.20 -13.26
CA THR A 23 -0.16 21.92 -12.12
C THR A 23 -0.04 23.01 -11.05
N LEU A 24 1.17 23.48 -10.75
CA LEU A 24 1.39 24.58 -9.80
C LEU A 24 0.70 25.87 -10.23
N ASN A 25 0.73 26.19 -11.53
CA ASN A 25 0.06 27.37 -12.09
C ASN A 25 -1.46 27.26 -12.15
N GLN A 26 -2.03 26.05 -12.12
CA GLN A 26 -3.46 25.84 -12.18
C GLN A 26 -4.09 25.73 -10.79
N SER A 27 -3.60 24.84 -9.97
CA SER A 27 -4.08 24.63 -8.60
C SER A 27 -3.19 23.65 -7.87
N THR A 28 -2.87 23.95 -6.61
CA THR A 28 -2.17 23.05 -5.67
C THR A 28 -3.14 22.24 -4.79
N GLN A 29 -4.45 22.42 -4.97
CA GLN A 29 -5.45 21.66 -4.22
C GLN A 29 -5.61 20.24 -4.77
N MET A 30 -6.11 19.34 -3.92
CA MET A 30 -6.51 17.99 -4.32
C MET A 30 -7.73 18.07 -5.25
N GLY A 31 -7.49 18.17 -6.56
CA GLY A 31 -8.50 18.33 -7.57
C GLY A 31 -8.41 17.26 -8.66
N LYS A 32 -8.82 17.63 -9.88
CA LYS A 32 -8.95 16.73 -11.04
C LYS A 32 -7.66 15.94 -11.38
N SER A 33 -6.48 16.53 -11.20
CA SER A 33 -5.20 15.84 -11.45
C SER A 33 -5.01 14.67 -10.48
N VAL A 34 -5.31 14.87 -9.20
CA VAL A 34 -5.24 13.83 -8.17
C VAL A 34 -6.26 12.73 -8.46
N GLU A 35 -7.52 13.08 -8.73
CA GLU A 35 -8.59 12.13 -9.06
C GLU A 35 -8.23 11.29 -10.30
N THR A 36 -7.70 11.92 -11.34
CA THR A 36 -7.25 11.22 -12.55
C THR A 36 -6.16 10.21 -12.25
N PHE A 37 -5.20 10.59 -11.40
CA PHE A 37 -4.11 9.71 -10.99
C PHE A 37 -4.61 8.57 -10.09
N GLU A 38 -5.45 8.85 -9.10
CA GLU A 38 -6.11 7.85 -8.25
C GLU A 38 -6.81 6.77 -9.07
N ASN A 39 -7.59 7.18 -10.07
CA ASN A 39 -8.30 6.26 -10.96
C ASN A 39 -7.38 5.40 -11.84
N LYS A 40 -6.28 5.99 -12.36
CA LYS A 40 -5.30 5.24 -13.17
C LYS A 40 -4.58 4.18 -12.33
N ILE A 41 -4.14 4.52 -11.14
CA ILE A 41 -3.45 3.57 -10.25
C ILE A 41 -4.44 2.52 -9.74
N ALA A 42 -5.67 2.89 -9.38
CA ALA A 42 -6.69 1.93 -8.98
C ALA A 42 -6.94 0.87 -10.07
N LYS A 43 -7.06 1.31 -11.34
CA LYS A 43 -7.21 0.40 -12.48
C LYS A 43 -6.02 -0.56 -12.64
N LEU A 44 -4.80 -0.07 -12.43
CA LEU A 44 -3.58 -0.87 -12.52
C LEU A 44 -3.56 -2.01 -11.49
N PHE A 45 -4.10 -1.77 -10.30
CA PHE A 45 -4.25 -2.77 -9.23
C PHE A 45 -5.57 -3.56 -9.30
N SER A 46 -6.38 -3.39 -10.33
CA SER A 46 -7.73 -3.98 -10.43
C SER A 46 -8.61 -3.62 -9.22
N LYS A 47 -8.47 -2.39 -8.73
CA LYS A 47 -9.28 -1.81 -7.65
C LYS A 47 -10.27 -0.78 -8.21
N LYS A 48 -11.38 -0.60 -7.48
CA LYS A 48 -12.41 0.39 -7.83
C LYS A 48 -12.06 1.79 -7.34
N TYR A 49 -11.38 1.89 -6.21
CA TYR A 49 -11.11 3.14 -5.51
C TYR A 49 -9.64 3.29 -5.20
N GLY A 50 -9.10 4.48 -5.44
CA GLY A 50 -7.79 4.91 -5.02
C GLY A 50 -7.89 6.20 -4.22
N LEU A 51 -7.04 6.38 -3.23
CA LEU A 51 -6.97 7.58 -2.42
C LEU A 51 -5.51 7.96 -2.17
N MET A 52 -5.08 9.06 -2.79
CA MET A 52 -3.73 9.61 -2.63
C MET A 52 -3.50 10.13 -1.21
N VAL A 53 -2.29 9.90 -0.73
CA VAL A 53 -1.73 10.43 0.52
C VAL A 53 -0.28 10.87 0.27
N ASN A 54 0.35 11.48 1.27
CA ASN A 54 1.68 12.07 1.12
C ASN A 54 2.84 11.06 1.11
N SER A 55 2.62 9.79 1.44
CA SER A 55 3.64 8.74 1.41
C SER A 55 3.05 7.33 1.45
N GLY A 56 3.83 6.30 1.06
CA GLY A 56 3.47 4.91 1.27
C GLY A 56 3.25 4.57 2.75
N SER A 57 4.06 5.14 3.65
CA SER A 57 3.91 4.99 5.10
C SER A 57 2.54 5.48 5.58
N SER A 58 2.10 6.64 5.10
CA SER A 58 0.76 7.16 5.41
C SER A 58 -0.35 6.29 4.82
N ALA A 59 -0.12 5.68 3.65
CA ALA A 59 -1.06 4.74 3.05
C ALA A 59 -1.21 3.46 3.90
N LEU A 60 -0.13 2.93 4.47
CA LEU A 60 -0.16 1.79 5.41
C LEU A 60 -0.94 2.12 6.68
N ILE A 61 -0.64 3.27 7.31
CA ILE A 61 -1.36 3.73 8.50
C ILE A 61 -2.86 3.88 8.17
N LEU A 62 -3.18 4.51 7.05
CA LEU A 62 -4.56 4.70 6.62
C LEU A 62 -5.27 3.37 6.38
N ALA A 63 -4.62 2.40 5.73
CA ALA A 63 -5.15 1.06 5.49
C ALA A 63 -5.56 0.36 6.80
N LEU A 64 -4.69 0.40 7.81
CA LEU A 64 -4.98 -0.19 9.12
C LEU A 64 -6.08 0.58 9.88
N LYS A 65 -6.07 1.92 9.81
CA LYS A 65 -7.09 2.77 10.45
C LYS A 65 -8.49 2.56 9.87
N VAL A 66 -8.63 2.38 8.55
CA VAL A 66 -9.95 2.15 7.93
C VAL A 66 -10.50 0.78 8.23
N MET A 67 -9.66 -0.23 8.41
CA MET A 67 -10.07 -1.59 8.80
C MET A 67 -10.62 -1.65 10.23
N ASN A 68 -10.19 -0.72 11.09
CA ASN A 68 -10.73 -0.51 12.44
C ASN A 68 -10.77 -1.78 13.32
N PHE A 69 -9.68 -2.52 13.33
CA PHE A 69 -9.55 -3.68 14.19
C PHE A 69 -9.57 -3.29 15.68
N PRO A 70 -10.08 -4.14 16.57
CA PRO A 70 -9.98 -3.93 18.01
C PRO A 70 -8.53 -3.72 18.45
N LYS A 71 -8.31 -2.83 19.44
CA LYS A 71 -6.98 -2.60 20.02
C LYS A 71 -6.35 -3.93 20.49
N GLY A 72 -5.07 -4.11 20.22
CA GLY A 72 -4.35 -5.33 20.56
C GLY A 72 -4.60 -6.50 19.62
N SER A 73 -5.37 -6.32 18.52
CA SER A 73 -5.44 -7.33 17.46
C SER A 73 -4.07 -7.55 16.82
N GLU A 74 -3.85 -8.76 16.35
CA GLU A 74 -2.59 -9.18 15.76
C GLU A 74 -2.62 -9.05 14.24
N ILE A 75 -1.52 -8.54 13.68
CA ILE A 75 -1.28 -8.44 12.24
C ILE A 75 -0.02 -9.24 11.92
N ILE A 76 -0.14 -10.27 11.11
CA ILE A 76 1.01 -11.06 10.66
C ILE A 76 1.73 -10.32 9.53
N ALA A 77 3.05 -10.21 9.66
CA ALA A 77 3.94 -9.64 8.66
C ALA A 77 5.25 -10.44 8.57
N PRO A 78 5.98 -10.42 7.44
CA PRO A 78 7.30 -11.03 7.40
C PRO A 78 8.29 -10.27 8.29
N CYS A 79 9.29 -10.98 8.83
CA CYS A 79 10.36 -10.36 9.62
C CYS A 79 11.29 -9.50 8.75
N LEU A 80 11.49 -9.85 7.48
CA LEU A 80 12.19 -9.01 6.50
C LEU A 80 11.18 -8.06 5.87
N ASN A 81 11.20 -6.80 6.29
CA ASN A 81 10.23 -5.80 5.86
C ASN A 81 10.79 -4.39 6.03
N PHE A 82 10.18 -3.41 5.36
CA PHE A 82 10.47 -2.02 5.64
C PHE A 82 9.92 -1.60 7.01
N GLY A 83 10.71 -0.87 7.80
CA GLY A 83 10.37 -0.54 9.19
C GLY A 83 9.00 0.13 9.36
N THR A 84 8.52 0.90 8.36
CA THR A 84 7.22 1.55 8.45
C THR A 84 6.03 0.60 8.35
N ALA A 85 6.18 -0.60 7.78
CA ALA A 85 5.15 -1.62 7.82
C ALA A 85 4.88 -2.02 9.27
N VAL A 86 5.94 -2.28 10.05
CA VAL A 86 5.85 -2.62 11.47
C VAL A 86 5.37 -1.44 12.31
N SER A 87 5.96 -0.25 12.12
CA SER A 87 5.56 0.93 12.89
C SER A 87 4.13 1.34 12.63
N SER A 88 3.59 1.15 11.42
CA SER A 88 2.18 1.44 11.13
C SER A 88 1.21 0.55 11.90
N ILE A 89 1.58 -0.73 12.12
CA ILE A 89 0.82 -1.66 12.97
C ILE A 89 0.80 -1.13 14.42
N MET A 90 1.98 -0.81 14.97
CA MET A 90 2.11 -0.31 16.34
C MET A 90 1.40 1.03 16.56
N LEU A 91 1.55 1.98 15.62
CA LEU A 91 0.85 3.28 15.66
C LEU A 91 -0.68 3.14 15.51
N SER A 92 -1.15 2.00 15.05
CA SER A 92 -2.59 1.68 15.01
C SER A 92 -3.08 0.97 16.27
N ASN A 93 -2.26 0.85 17.33
CA ASN A 93 -2.51 0.10 18.56
C ASN A 93 -2.78 -1.39 18.31
N LEU A 94 -2.09 -1.97 17.32
CA LEU A 94 -2.14 -3.38 16.94
C LEU A 94 -0.78 -4.04 17.24
N ASN A 95 -0.76 -5.35 17.30
CA ASN A 95 0.44 -6.13 17.62
C ASN A 95 1.01 -6.80 16.35
N PRO A 96 2.25 -6.51 15.93
CA PRO A 96 2.90 -7.25 14.85
C PRO A 96 3.27 -8.66 15.31
N ILE A 97 2.93 -9.66 14.49
CA ILE A 97 3.34 -11.05 14.66
C ILE A 97 4.23 -11.40 13.47
N PHE A 98 5.45 -11.81 13.74
CA PHE A 98 6.42 -12.06 12.69
C PHE A 98 6.42 -13.50 12.22
N VAL A 99 6.50 -13.64 10.91
CA VAL A 99 6.76 -14.90 10.20
C VAL A 99 8.08 -14.75 9.47
N ASP A 100 8.90 -15.79 9.52
CA ASP A 100 10.17 -15.83 8.83
C ASP A 100 10.01 -15.77 7.31
N CYS A 101 11.09 -15.48 6.61
CA CYS A 101 11.13 -15.42 5.16
C CYS A 101 11.77 -16.68 4.59
N ASP A 102 11.36 -17.04 3.40
CA ASP A 102 12.05 -18.00 2.57
C ASP A 102 13.37 -17.39 2.07
N ILE A 103 14.49 -18.11 2.25
CA ILE A 103 15.83 -17.59 1.98
C ILE A 103 16.11 -17.37 0.48
N GLU A 104 15.45 -18.12 -0.38
CA GLU A 104 15.68 -18.02 -1.82
C GLU A 104 14.87 -16.89 -2.46
N THR A 105 13.65 -16.68 -1.96
CA THR A 105 12.73 -15.68 -2.51
C THR A 105 12.74 -14.36 -1.75
N LEU A 106 13.21 -14.36 -0.50
CA LEU A 106 13.14 -13.24 0.45
C LEU A 106 11.70 -12.80 0.76
N GLN A 107 10.70 -13.59 0.35
CA GLN A 107 9.31 -13.35 0.65
C GLN A 107 8.89 -14.11 1.91
N ILE A 108 7.73 -13.75 2.48
CA ILE A 108 7.19 -14.45 3.64
C ILE A 108 7.09 -15.96 3.38
N ASP A 109 7.58 -16.77 4.31
CA ASP A 109 7.41 -18.22 4.26
C ASP A 109 5.95 -18.57 4.55
N THR A 110 5.22 -18.86 3.47
CA THR A 110 3.77 -19.12 3.55
C THR A 110 3.41 -20.39 4.32
N ASP A 111 4.35 -21.34 4.46
CA ASP A 111 4.14 -22.57 5.23
C ASP A 111 4.13 -22.32 6.74
N LYS A 112 4.78 -21.23 7.17
CA LYS A 112 4.85 -20.85 8.58
C LYS A 112 3.71 -19.92 9.04
N ILE A 113 2.90 -19.37 8.11
CA ILE A 113 1.85 -18.40 8.46
C ILE A 113 0.82 -19.01 9.41
N GLU A 114 0.28 -20.19 9.10
CA GLU A 114 -0.82 -20.79 9.87
C GLU A 114 -0.42 -21.06 11.33
N ASN A 115 0.85 -21.41 11.60
CA ASN A 115 1.38 -21.65 12.94
C ASN A 115 1.42 -20.39 13.83
N LYS A 116 1.28 -19.22 13.23
CA LYS A 116 1.27 -17.92 13.94
C LYS A 116 -0.12 -17.33 14.10
N ILE A 117 -1.15 -17.97 13.55
CA ILE A 117 -2.53 -17.49 13.64
C ILE A 117 -3.11 -17.80 15.02
N SER A 118 -3.65 -16.79 15.68
CA SER A 118 -4.39 -16.88 16.93
C SER A 118 -5.81 -16.32 16.76
N LYS A 119 -6.62 -16.42 17.83
CA LYS A 119 -7.96 -15.78 17.89
C LYS A 119 -7.90 -14.25 17.77
N LYS A 120 -6.75 -13.64 18.07
CA LYS A 120 -6.51 -12.19 17.98
C LYS A 120 -6.05 -11.77 16.58
N THR A 121 -5.59 -12.68 15.73
CA THR A 121 -5.13 -12.37 14.39
C THR A 121 -6.30 -11.89 13.52
N LYS A 122 -6.13 -10.74 12.85
CA LYS A 122 -7.16 -10.09 12.03
C LYS A 122 -6.73 -9.87 10.59
N ALA A 123 -5.44 -9.71 10.32
CA ALA A 123 -4.96 -9.47 8.97
C ALA A 123 -3.54 -9.97 8.74
N LEU A 124 -3.21 -10.09 7.46
CA LEU A 124 -1.87 -10.27 6.91
C LEU A 124 -1.45 -8.96 6.25
N LEU A 125 -0.27 -8.42 6.57
CA LEU A 125 0.35 -7.29 5.89
C LEU A 125 1.59 -7.80 5.17
N ILE A 126 1.49 -7.95 3.86
CA ILE A 126 2.48 -8.67 3.05
C ILE A 126 3.04 -7.73 1.97
N PRO A 127 4.35 -7.48 1.95
CA PRO A 127 4.98 -6.74 0.88
C PRO A 127 5.27 -7.62 -0.35
N ASN A 128 5.27 -6.99 -1.51
CA ASN A 128 5.96 -7.46 -2.71
C ASN A 128 7.41 -6.92 -2.63
N LEU A 129 8.20 -7.49 -1.73
CA LEU A 129 9.51 -6.94 -1.32
C LEU A 129 10.51 -6.98 -2.47
N ILE A 130 11.22 -5.87 -2.68
CA ILE A 130 12.26 -5.70 -3.73
C ILE A 130 11.79 -6.05 -5.15
N GLY A 131 10.49 -5.93 -5.41
CA GLY A 131 9.90 -6.26 -6.72
C GLY A 131 9.63 -7.75 -6.93
N ASN A 132 9.92 -8.61 -5.95
CA ASN A 132 9.59 -10.03 -5.99
C ASN A 132 8.16 -10.28 -5.46
N ILE A 133 7.52 -11.34 -5.94
CA ILE A 133 6.10 -11.60 -5.70
C ILE A 133 5.94 -12.84 -4.82
N PRO A 134 5.33 -12.74 -3.62
CA PRO A 134 5.03 -13.90 -2.79
C PRO A 134 3.94 -14.78 -3.40
N ASP A 135 3.75 -16.00 -2.88
CA ASP A 135 2.64 -16.86 -3.30
C ASP A 135 1.28 -16.31 -2.83
N TRP A 136 0.79 -15.31 -3.57
CA TRP A 136 -0.51 -14.70 -3.30
C TRP A 136 -1.69 -15.67 -3.34
N LYS A 137 -1.61 -16.75 -4.11
CA LYS A 137 -2.68 -17.77 -4.16
C LYS A 137 -2.76 -18.50 -2.83
N LYS A 138 -1.62 -18.92 -2.29
CA LYS A 138 -1.54 -19.60 -0.99
C LYS A 138 -1.90 -18.67 0.15
N ILE A 139 -1.38 -17.42 0.14
CA ILE A 139 -1.74 -16.38 1.10
C ILE A 139 -3.27 -16.15 1.11
N LYS A 140 -3.89 -16.02 -0.07
CA LYS A 140 -5.34 -15.84 -0.19
C LYS A 140 -6.13 -17.03 0.36
N LYS A 141 -5.67 -18.25 0.09
CA LYS A 141 -6.30 -19.48 0.63
C LYS A 141 -6.25 -19.50 2.16
N ILE A 142 -5.10 -19.19 2.76
CA ILE A 142 -4.92 -19.09 4.22
C ILE A 142 -5.86 -18.02 4.79
N ALA A 143 -5.86 -16.82 4.21
CA ALA A 143 -6.69 -15.73 4.68
C ALA A 143 -8.19 -16.06 4.64
N LEU A 144 -8.67 -16.72 3.58
CA LEU A 144 -10.06 -17.16 3.48
C LEU A 144 -10.41 -18.21 4.55
N LYS A 145 -9.54 -19.22 4.73
CA LYS A 145 -9.72 -20.28 5.74
C LYS A 145 -9.88 -19.71 7.16
N HIS A 146 -9.07 -18.71 7.49
CA HIS A 146 -9.01 -18.10 8.82
C HIS A 146 -9.77 -16.76 8.94
N LYS A 147 -10.53 -16.37 7.91
CA LYS A 147 -11.32 -15.12 7.87
C LYS A 147 -10.47 -13.87 8.13
N LEU A 148 -9.22 -13.87 7.65
CA LEU A 148 -8.29 -12.76 7.78
C LEU A 148 -8.43 -11.78 6.62
N LYS A 149 -8.14 -10.51 6.88
CA LYS A 149 -7.97 -9.49 5.85
C LYS A 149 -6.55 -9.50 5.29
N ILE A 150 -6.39 -9.00 4.08
CA ILE A 150 -5.07 -8.90 3.42
C ILE A 150 -4.80 -7.44 3.06
N ILE A 151 -3.66 -6.93 3.53
CA ILE A 151 -3.07 -5.67 3.09
C ILE A 151 -1.82 -6.03 2.27
N GLU A 152 -1.84 -5.64 1.00
CA GLU A 152 -0.71 -5.75 0.09
C GLU A 152 0.10 -4.45 0.13
N ASP A 153 1.39 -4.56 0.42
CA ASP A 153 2.33 -3.46 0.28
C ASP A 153 3.12 -3.62 -1.02
N SER A 154 2.82 -2.77 -1.98
CA SER A 154 3.47 -2.74 -3.30
C SER A 154 4.35 -1.49 -3.48
N ALA A 155 5.00 -1.00 -2.41
CA ALA A 155 5.89 0.15 -2.49
C ALA A 155 7.02 -0.06 -3.51
N ASP A 156 7.61 -1.26 -3.54
CA ASP A 156 8.69 -1.64 -4.46
C ASP A 156 8.17 -2.19 -5.80
N THR A 157 6.86 -2.30 -5.98
CA THR A 157 6.27 -3.02 -7.10
C THR A 157 5.07 -2.26 -7.66
N LEU A 158 5.07 -2.00 -8.96
CA LEU A 158 3.97 -1.31 -9.63
C LEU A 158 3.53 -2.10 -10.87
N GLY A 159 2.24 -2.45 -10.92
CA GLY A 159 1.67 -3.14 -12.06
C GLY A 159 2.02 -4.63 -12.18
N ALA A 160 2.49 -5.25 -11.09
CA ALA A 160 2.80 -6.68 -11.07
C ALA A 160 1.58 -7.55 -11.29
N THR A 161 1.79 -8.67 -11.99
CA THR A 161 0.72 -9.62 -12.32
C THR A 161 1.14 -11.06 -12.06
N ILE A 162 0.17 -11.88 -11.68
CA ILE A 162 0.29 -13.34 -11.60
C ILE A 162 -0.72 -13.93 -12.58
N ASN A 163 -0.26 -14.69 -13.58
CA ASN A 163 -1.11 -15.25 -14.64
C ASN A 163 -2.02 -14.17 -15.27
N LYS A 164 -1.46 -13.03 -15.64
CA LYS A 164 -2.13 -11.85 -16.24
C LYS A 164 -3.16 -11.16 -15.32
N ARG A 165 -3.22 -11.50 -14.04
CA ARG A 165 -4.06 -10.82 -13.04
C ARG A 165 -3.20 -9.96 -12.12
N SER A 166 -3.61 -8.73 -11.89
CA SER A 166 -2.93 -7.85 -10.93
C SER A 166 -2.85 -8.48 -9.54
N THR A 167 -1.72 -8.32 -8.84
CA THR A 167 -1.55 -8.75 -7.44
C THR A 167 -2.61 -8.17 -6.54
N GLY A 168 -3.08 -6.96 -6.82
CA GLY A 168 -4.19 -6.32 -6.10
C GLY A 168 -5.47 -7.15 -6.01
N THR A 169 -5.69 -8.09 -6.93
CA THR A 169 -6.89 -8.97 -6.88
C THR A 169 -6.91 -9.92 -5.67
N TYR A 170 -5.76 -10.14 -5.04
CA TYR A 170 -5.64 -11.04 -3.89
C TYR A 170 -5.87 -10.35 -2.54
N SER A 171 -5.79 -9.02 -2.48
CA SER A 171 -5.86 -8.23 -1.26
C SER A 171 -7.20 -7.51 -1.05
N ASP A 172 -7.54 -7.17 0.19
CA ASP A 172 -8.66 -6.28 0.53
C ASP A 172 -8.25 -4.81 0.30
N ILE A 173 -7.03 -4.47 0.71
CA ILE A 173 -6.41 -3.16 0.47
C ILE A 173 -5.02 -3.39 -0.13
N SER A 174 -4.68 -2.64 -1.17
CA SER A 174 -3.32 -2.52 -1.67
C SER A 174 -2.82 -1.11 -1.39
N ILE A 175 -1.53 -0.97 -1.11
CA ILE A 175 -0.88 0.34 -1.09
C ILE A 175 0.31 0.34 -2.05
N THR A 176 0.68 1.51 -2.54
CA THR A 176 1.99 1.72 -3.17
C THR A 176 2.54 3.09 -2.82
N SER A 177 3.80 3.28 -3.10
CA SER A 177 4.55 4.49 -2.79
C SER A 177 5.05 5.14 -4.07
N PHE A 178 5.15 6.47 -4.03
CA PHE A 178 5.71 7.30 -5.08
C PHE A 178 6.90 8.11 -4.56
N TYR A 179 7.67 7.51 -3.66
CA TYR A 179 8.93 8.06 -3.17
C TYR A 179 9.96 8.13 -4.30
N GLY A 180 10.93 9.02 -4.16
CA GLY A 180 11.87 9.35 -5.23
C GLY A 180 12.72 8.20 -5.80
N SER A 181 12.87 7.09 -5.11
CA SER A 181 13.59 5.89 -5.58
C SER A 181 12.67 4.75 -6.04
N HIS A 182 11.36 4.92 -5.95
CA HIS A 182 10.41 3.88 -6.39
C HIS A 182 10.16 3.92 -7.90
N VAL A 183 9.40 2.94 -8.42
CA VAL A 183 9.16 2.72 -9.86
C VAL A 183 8.66 3.99 -10.57
N ILE A 184 7.74 4.71 -9.94
CA ILE A 184 7.36 6.08 -10.32
C ILE A 184 7.34 6.96 -9.08
N SER A 185 7.55 8.25 -9.26
CA SER A 185 7.62 9.22 -8.16
C SER A 185 6.77 10.45 -8.43
N CYS A 186 6.29 11.09 -7.35
CA CYS A 186 5.44 12.27 -7.41
C CYS A 186 6.25 13.52 -7.08
N ALA A 187 7.14 13.99 -7.94
CA ALA A 187 7.90 15.26 -7.79
C ALA A 187 8.19 15.71 -6.32
N GLY A 188 8.42 14.78 -5.46
CA GLY A 188 8.52 14.88 -4.00
C GLY A 188 8.18 13.52 -3.41
N ASN A 189 7.20 13.45 -2.55
CA ASN A 189 6.70 12.22 -1.95
C ASN A 189 5.22 12.01 -2.27
N GLY A 190 4.82 10.74 -2.30
CA GLY A 190 3.42 10.37 -2.48
C GLY A 190 3.19 8.92 -2.10
N GLY A 191 1.94 8.57 -1.90
CA GLY A 191 1.47 7.22 -1.69
C GLY A 191 0.00 7.12 -2.02
N ILE A 192 -0.51 5.90 -2.11
CA ILE A 192 -1.92 5.66 -2.41
C ILE A 192 -2.42 4.43 -1.66
N MET A 193 -3.62 4.51 -1.14
CA MET A 193 -4.40 3.38 -0.66
C MET A 193 -5.45 3.01 -1.70
N LEU A 194 -5.60 1.73 -1.98
CA LEU A 194 -6.43 1.18 -3.04
C LEU A 194 -7.35 0.10 -2.48
N THR A 195 -8.63 0.11 -2.84
CA THR A 195 -9.60 -0.89 -2.34
C THR A 195 -10.79 -1.06 -3.28
N ASN A 196 -11.49 -2.20 -3.13
CA ASN A 196 -12.80 -2.43 -3.75
C ASN A 196 -13.96 -2.15 -2.78
N ASP A 197 -13.66 -1.99 -1.48
CA ASP A 197 -14.67 -1.73 -0.46
C ASP A 197 -15.00 -0.23 -0.38
N LYS A 198 -16.25 0.10 -0.66
CA LYS A 198 -16.74 1.49 -0.63
C LYS A 198 -16.67 2.09 0.77
N ASN A 199 -16.91 1.28 1.83
CA ASN A 199 -16.89 1.77 3.20
C ASN A 199 -15.45 2.13 3.62
N TYR A 200 -14.47 1.30 3.26
CA TYR A 200 -13.06 1.63 3.49
C TYR A 200 -12.67 2.92 2.74
N TYR A 201 -13.10 3.07 1.50
CA TYR A 201 -12.82 4.27 0.71
C TYR A 201 -13.43 5.53 1.33
N LEU A 202 -14.72 5.50 1.70
CA LEU A 202 -15.39 6.66 2.29
C LEU A 202 -14.77 7.04 3.64
N ARG A 203 -14.48 6.03 4.48
CA ARG A 203 -13.76 6.25 5.74
C ARG A 203 -12.38 6.85 5.52
N ALA A 204 -11.64 6.37 4.53
CA ALA A 204 -10.34 6.91 4.17
C ALA A 204 -10.43 8.38 3.72
N LYS A 205 -11.44 8.75 2.94
CA LYS A 205 -11.69 10.15 2.56
C LYS A 205 -11.84 11.05 3.78
N VAL A 206 -12.66 10.63 4.74
CA VAL A 206 -12.87 11.38 5.98
C VAL A 206 -11.57 11.52 6.77
N LEU A 207 -10.83 10.42 6.97
CA LEU A 207 -9.58 10.43 7.73
C LEU A 207 -8.49 11.28 7.05
N ARG A 208 -8.35 11.20 5.72
CA ARG A 208 -7.44 12.06 4.95
C ARG A 208 -7.76 13.54 5.11
N SER A 209 -9.03 13.86 5.25
CA SER A 209 -9.55 15.23 5.28
C SER A 209 -9.89 15.69 6.71
N TRP A 210 -8.98 15.46 7.65
CA TRP A 210 -9.06 15.93 9.05
C TRP A 210 -10.32 15.44 9.81
N GLY A 211 -10.92 14.33 9.43
CA GLY A 211 -12.14 13.82 10.05
C GLY A 211 -13.43 14.52 9.60
N ARG A 212 -13.38 15.36 8.56
CA ARG A 212 -14.56 16.12 8.07
C ARG A 212 -15.50 15.25 7.26
N MET A 213 -16.74 15.09 7.71
CA MET A 213 -17.79 14.38 6.97
C MET A 213 -18.25 15.13 5.71
N SER A 214 -18.10 16.46 5.66
CA SER A 214 -18.43 17.27 4.47
C SER A 214 -17.65 16.84 3.21
N THR A 215 -16.51 16.18 3.33
CA THR A 215 -15.76 15.63 2.20
C THR A 215 -16.50 14.51 1.45
N LEU A 216 -17.57 13.98 2.01
CA LEU A 216 -18.42 12.97 1.38
C LEU A 216 -19.57 13.59 0.58
N ILE A 217 -19.85 14.87 0.81
CA ILE A 217 -20.85 15.65 0.06
C ILE A 217 -20.15 16.10 -1.22
N LYS A 218 -20.71 15.76 -2.37
CA LYS A 218 -20.29 16.36 -3.65
C LYS A 218 -20.97 17.71 -3.75
N ASP A 219 -20.17 18.77 -3.91
CA ASP A 219 -20.67 20.06 -4.40
C ASP A 219 -21.20 19.90 -5.82
#